data_7ced1dc98ea1a6f76f1c30c4b3e05d94
#
_entry.id   7ced1dc98ea1a6f76f1c30c4b3e05d94
#
_cell.length_a   1.000
_cell.length_b   1.000
_cell.length_c   1.000
_cell.angle_alpha   90.00
_cell.angle_beta   90.00
_cell.angle_gamma   90.00
#
_symmetry.space_group_name_H-M   'P 1'
#
loop_
_entity.id
_entity.type
_entity.pdbx_description
1 polymer ?
#
loop_
_entity_poly.entity_id
_entity_poly.type
_entity_poly.pdbx_seq_one_letter_code
_entity_poly.pdbx_strand_id
1 'polypeptide(L)'
;MPDRVRMHQVGDLAPDTDWGDALAGVRIVVHCAARVHMMRDTAGDPLAEFRRANVAGTLNLARQAAAVGVRRFVFISSVKVNGEGTTLGHPYTADGSVQPEDAYGQSKAEAEAGLREIAQESGMELTIIRPVLVYGPGVKGNFLSMLRWVRRGVPLPLGAVTGNRRSLVALDNLVDLICTCIDHPAADNQVFLASDGEDLSTAGLLKRIGVALGQPARLIPVPVALLALGARVLGRRTVAQRLL
;
A
#
# COMPACT_ATOMS: atom_id res chain seq x y z
N MET A 1 -11.29 -28.02 -1.86
CA MET A 1 -12.18 -26.87 -1.62
C MET A 1 -11.95 -26.36 -0.22
N PRO A 2 -11.72 -25.10 0.05
CA PRO A 2 -11.68 -24.60 1.42
C PRO A 2 -13.11 -24.59 1.96
N ASP A 3 -13.50 -25.67 2.59
CA ASP A 3 -14.86 -25.93 3.05
C ASP A 3 -15.20 -25.16 4.32
N ARG A 4 -15.15 -23.91 4.44
CA ARG A 4 -15.83 -23.12 5.49
C ARG A 4 -15.22 -21.73 5.67
N VAL A 5 -15.43 -20.87 4.69
CA VAL A 5 -15.33 -19.43 4.97
C VAL A 5 -16.57 -19.05 5.80
N ARG A 6 -16.36 -18.60 7.03
CA ARG A 6 -17.43 -17.98 7.83
C ARG A 6 -17.34 -16.48 7.64
N MET A 7 -18.46 -15.85 7.37
CA MET A 7 -18.55 -14.40 7.26
C MET A 7 -19.17 -13.82 8.53
N HIS A 8 -18.47 -12.85 9.14
CA HIS A 8 -18.96 -12.09 10.27
C HIS A 8 -19.12 -10.62 9.85
N GLN A 9 -20.29 -10.06 10.08
CA GLN A 9 -20.51 -8.63 9.85
C GLN A 9 -20.23 -7.89 11.16
N VAL A 10 -19.19 -7.06 11.16
CA VAL A 10 -18.66 -6.39 12.37
C VAL A 10 -18.81 -4.86 12.36
N GLY A 11 -19.47 -4.29 11.37
CA GLY A 11 -19.60 -2.84 11.25
C GLY A 11 -18.31 -2.16 10.75
N ASP A 12 -18.11 -0.90 11.13
CA ASP A 12 -16.95 -0.10 10.73
C ASP A 12 -15.68 -0.49 11.49
N LEU A 13 -14.52 -0.22 10.90
CA LEU A 13 -13.24 -0.28 11.61
C LEU A 13 -13.15 0.93 12.54
N ALA A 14 -13.55 0.76 13.80
CA ALA A 14 -13.68 1.83 14.79
C ALA A 14 -13.10 1.41 16.16
N PRO A 15 -12.80 2.39 17.04
CA PRO A 15 -12.19 2.10 18.34
C PRO A 15 -13.09 1.30 19.30
N ASP A 16 -14.38 1.26 19.03
CA ASP A 16 -15.41 0.62 19.84
C ASP A 16 -16.05 -0.61 19.16
N THR A 17 -15.54 -1.03 18.01
CA THR A 17 -16.04 -2.23 17.31
C THR A 17 -15.78 -3.48 18.15
N ASP A 18 -16.81 -4.27 18.38
CA ASP A 18 -16.70 -5.58 19.01
C ASP A 18 -16.30 -6.64 17.98
N TRP A 19 -15.20 -7.31 18.23
CA TRP A 19 -14.65 -8.38 17.41
C TRP A 19 -14.83 -9.77 18.01
N GLY A 20 -15.47 -9.90 19.19
CA GLY A 20 -15.52 -11.13 19.97
C GLY A 20 -15.97 -12.35 19.17
N ASP A 21 -17.12 -12.27 18.50
CA ASP A 21 -17.64 -13.40 17.70
C ASP A 21 -16.73 -13.72 16.48
N ALA A 22 -16.16 -12.69 15.87
CA ALA A 22 -15.27 -12.88 14.72
C ALA A 22 -13.91 -13.49 15.11
N LEU A 23 -13.46 -13.28 16.34
CA LEU A 23 -12.18 -13.78 16.86
C LEU A 23 -12.30 -15.14 17.54
N ALA A 24 -13.51 -15.68 17.74
CA ALA A 24 -13.72 -16.95 18.43
C ALA A 24 -12.98 -18.11 17.73
N GLY A 25 -11.96 -18.69 18.39
CA GLY A 25 -11.15 -19.79 17.88
C GLY A 25 -10.15 -19.40 16.78
N VAL A 26 -9.96 -18.10 16.52
CA VAL A 26 -9.00 -17.57 15.56
C VAL A 26 -7.59 -17.64 16.15
N ARG A 27 -6.64 -18.21 15.40
CA ARG A 27 -5.24 -18.27 15.79
C ARG A 27 -4.39 -17.20 15.12
N ILE A 28 -4.80 -16.70 13.98
CA ILE A 28 -4.04 -15.74 13.16
C ILE A 28 -5.01 -14.72 12.60
N VAL A 29 -4.65 -13.46 12.70
CA VAL A 29 -5.36 -12.34 12.08
C VAL A 29 -4.52 -11.77 10.95
N VAL A 30 -5.12 -11.64 9.75
CA VAL A 30 -4.55 -10.88 8.64
C VAL A 30 -5.37 -9.62 8.46
N HIS A 31 -4.81 -8.48 8.84
CA HIS A 31 -5.52 -7.20 8.85
C HIS A 31 -5.21 -6.39 7.59
N CYS A 32 -6.11 -6.47 6.61
CA CYS A 32 -6.02 -5.74 5.33
C CYS A 32 -6.92 -4.49 5.29
N ALA A 33 -7.82 -4.34 6.27
CA ALA A 33 -8.76 -3.23 6.27
C ALA A 33 -8.06 -1.91 6.61
N ALA A 34 -8.39 -0.86 5.89
CA ALA A 34 -7.95 0.50 6.19
C ALA A 34 -8.85 1.52 5.48
N ARG A 35 -9.01 2.70 6.08
CA ARG A 35 -9.42 3.89 5.34
C ARG A 35 -8.24 4.26 4.43
N VAL A 36 -8.49 4.29 3.13
CA VAL A 36 -7.51 4.70 2.11
C VAL A 36 -7.85 6.09 1.59
N HIS A 37 -6.92 6.68 0.82
CA HIS A 37 -7.10 8.01 0.25
C HIS A 37 -8.39 8.12 -0.57
N MET A 38 -9.33 8.94 -0.13
CA MET A 38 -10.54 9.29 -0.86
C MET A 38 -10.26 10.50 -1.75
N MET A 39 -10.49 10.38 -3.06
CA MET A 39 -10.25 11.46 -4.05
C MET A 39 -11.05 12.74 -3.76
N ARG A 40 -12.09 12.66 -2.93
CA ARG A 40 -12.88 13.77 -2.41
C ARG A 40 -13.11 13.51 -0.92
N ASP A 41 -12.10 13.78 -0.11
CA ASP A 41 -12.30 13.75 1.34
C ASP A 41 -12.99 15.06 1.74
N THR A 42 -14.22 14.96 2.20
CA THR A 42 -15.03 16.10 2.68
C THR A 42 -14.87 16.30 4.19
N ALA A 43 -14.01 15.51 4.84
CA ALA A 43 -13.76 15.64 6.26
C ALA A 43 -13.02 16.95 6.58
N GLY A 44 -13.44 17.65 7.61
CA GLY A 44 -12.79 18.88 8.08
C GLY A 44 -11.37 18.64 8.61
N ASP A 45 -11.10 17.44 9.12
CA ASP A 45 -9.76 16.96 9.54
C ASP A 45 -9.51 15.55 9.01
N PRO A 46 -8.88 15.40 7.84
CA PRO A 46 -8.56 14.11 7.26
C PRO A 46 -7.68 13.22 8.14
N LEU A 47 -6.73 13.80 8.87
CA LEU A 47 -5.82 13.05 9.75
C LEU A 47 -6.58 12.42 10.92
N ALA A 48 -7.51 13.15 11.53
CA ALA A 48 -8.34 12.60 12.61
C ALA A 48 -9.17 11.40 12.13
N GLU A 49 -9.73 11.48 10.93
CA GLU A 49 -10.49 10.35 10.34
C GLU A 49 -9.59 9.15 10.02
N PHE A 50 -8.39 9.38 9.49
CA PHE A 50 -7.42 8.30 9.32
C PHE A 50 -7.01 7.68 10.65
N ARG A 51 -6.76 8.48 11.69
CA ARG A 51 -6.40 7.99 13.03
C ARG A 51 -7.53 7.18 13.66
N ARG A 52 -8.79 7.63 13.51
CA ARG A 52 -9.94 6.92 14.05
C ARG A 52 -10.02 5.49 13.49
N ALA A 53 -9.95 5.34 12.17
CA ALA A 53 -10.05 4.02 11.53
C ALA A 53 -8.72 3.25 11.57
N ASN A 54 -7.64 3.83 11.03
CA ASN A 54 -6.39 3.09 10.81
C ASN A 54 -5.56 2.89 12.07
N VAL A 55 -5.68 3.78 13.06
CA VAL A 55 -4.96 3.62 14.33
C VAL A 55 -5.90 3.03 15.37
N ALA A 56 -6.87 3.80 15.85
CA ALA A 56 -7.69 3.38 16.98
C ALA A 56 -8.49 2.09 16.69
N GLY A 57 -9.07 1.96 15.49
CA GLY A 57 -9.77 0.74 15.08
C GLY A 57 -8.85 -0.47 14.95
N THR A 58 -7.65 -0.29 14.36
CA THR A 58 -6.64 -1.37 14.25
C THR A 58 -6.15 -1.82 15.63
N LEU A 59 -5.83 -0.87 16.52
CA LEU A 59 -5.35 -1.20 17.87
C LEU A 59 -6.45 -1.82 18.73
N ASN A 60 -7.71 -1.44 18.54
CA ASN A 60 -8.84 -2.11 19.17
C ASN A 60 -8.93 -3.58 18.74
N LEU A 61 -8.87 -3.87 17.43
CA LEU A 61 -8.83 -5.24 16.93
C LEU A 61 -7.64 -6.02 17.51
N ALA A 62 -6.45 -5.44 17.53
CA ALA A 62 -5.25 -6.12 18.01
C ALA A 62 -5.32 -6.43 19.51
N ARG A 63 -5.85 -5.51 20.34
CA ARG A 63 -6.04 -5.77 21.79
C ARG A 63 -7.04 -6.90 22.03
N GLN A 64 -8.17 -6.92 21.31
CA GLN A 64 -9.14 -8.00 21.41
C GLN A 64 -8.57 -9.33 20.92
N ALA A 65 -7.79 -9.31 19.82
CA ALA A 65 -7.10 -10.50 19.32
C ALA A 65 -6.09 -11.04 20.34
N ALA A 66 -5.28 -10.20 20.95
CA ALA A 66 -4.35 -10.58 22.02
C ALA A 66 -5.08 -11.15 23.25
N ALA A 67 -6.18 -10.53 23.66
CA ALA A 67 -6.98 -10.98 24.83
C ALA A 67 -7.58 -12.38 24.65
N VAL A 68 -7.91 -12.80 23.42
CA VAL A 68 -8.43 -14.15 23.13
C VAL A 68 -7.35 -15.15 22.73
N GLY A 69 -6.06 -14.76 22.79
CA GLY A 69 -4.94 -15.67 22.57
C GLY A 69 -4.60 -15.89 21.07
N VAL A 70 -4.89 -14.93 20.20
CA VAL A 70 -4.39 -14.96 18.81
C VAL A 70 -2.87 -15.05 18.84
N ARG A 71 -2.32 -16.03 18.12
CA ARG A 71 -0.86 -16.25 18.08
C ARG A 71 -0.13 -15.20 17.26
N ARG A 72 -0.65 -14.87 16.07
CA ARG A 72 0.02 -13.96 15.13
C ARG A 72 -0.94 -12.94 14.54
N PHE A 73 -0.46 -11.70 14.45
CA PHE A 73 -1.12 -10.59 13.79
C PHE A 73 -0.31 -10.12 12.58
N VAL A 74 -0.82 -10.32 11.36
CA VAL A 74 -0.19 -9.87 10.11
C VAL A 74 -0.85 -8.56 9.69
N PHE A 75 -0.11 -7.47 9.74
CA PHE A 75 -0.60 -6.13 9.41
C PHE A 75 -0.16 -5.67 8.04
N ILE A 76 -1.11 -5.34 7.18
CA ILE A 76 -0.81 -4.75 5.87
C ILE A 76 -0.70 -3.23 6.04
N SER A 77 0.54 -2.77 6.08
CA SER A 77 0.94 -1.37 6.17
C SER A 77 1.10 -0.75 4.77
N SER A 78 2.09 0.11 4.59
CA SER A 78 2.42 0.76 3.31
C SER A 78 3.87 1.24 3.32
N VAL A 79 4.53 1.24 2.16
CA VAL A 79 5.83 1.90 1.99
C VAL A 79 5.79 3.40 2.31
N LYS A 80 4.61 4.04 2.30
CA LYS A 80 4.42 5.44 2.71
C LYS A 80 4.79 5.75 4.17
N VAL A 81 4.95 4.72 4.98
CA VAL A 81 5.54 4.84 6.33
C VAL A 81 7.00 5.29 6.25
N ASN A 82 7.73 4.86 5.20
CA ASN A 82 9.11 5.26 4.98
C ASN A 82 9.22 6.64 4.31
N GLY A 83 8.21 7.06 3.52
CA GLY A 83 8.18 8.36 2.81
C GLY A 83 7.53 8.27 1.43
N GLU A 84 7.56 9.36 0.66
CA GLU A 84 6.97 9.45 -0.67
C GLU A 84 7.97 9.14 -1.81
N GLY A 85 9.27 9.22 -1.54
CA GLY A 85 10.30 8.97 -2.55
C GLY A 85 11.70 8.92 -1.98
N THR A 86 12.63 8.40 -2.75
CA THR A 86 14.04 8.27 -2.40
C THR A 86 14.94 8.94 -3.45
N THR A 87 16.18 9.24 -3.07
CA THR A 87 17.21 9.58 -4.04
C THR A 87 17.74 8.32 -4.72
N LEU A 88 18.19 8.46 -5.96
CA LEU A 88 18.71 7.34 -6.73
C LEU A 88 19.91 6.70 -5.99
N GLY A 89 19.91 5.37 -5.88
CA GLY A 89 20.95 4.63 -5.15
C GLY A 89 20.70 4.47 -3.64
N HIS A 90 19.65 5.10 -3.08
CA HIS A 90 19.29 5.00 -1.68
C HIS A 90 17.86 4.49 -1.49
N PRO A 91 17.58 3.22 -1.81
CA PRO A 91 16.24 2.65 -1.67
C PRO A 91 15.81 2.59 -0.21
N TYR A 92 14.52 2.54 0.04
CA TYR A 92 14.01 2.24 1.37
C TYR A 92 14.40 0.82 1.79
N THR A 93 14.63 0.65 3.10
CA THR A 93 14.82 -0.65 3.75
C THR A 93 13.76 -0.87 4.82
N ALA A 94 13.55 -2.12 5.23
CA ALA A 94 12.53 -2.46 6.22
C ALA A 94 12.81 -1.84 7.60
N ASP A 95 14.08 -1.72 7.96
CA ASP A 95 14.63 -1.11 9.17
C ASP A 95 14.95 0.38 8.99
N GLY A 96 14.69 0.94 7.80
CA GLY A 96 14.92 2.34 7.50
C GLY A 96 14.01 3.29 8.29
N SER A 97 14.36 4.58 8.26
CA SER A 97 13.65 5.63 8.98
C SER A 97 12.15 5.68 8.61
N VAL A 98 11.33 5.95 9.63
CA VAL A 98 9.89 6.21 9.49
C VAL A 98 9.71 7.72 9.31
N GLN A 99 9.34 8.15 8.09
CA GLN A 99 9.20 9.56 7.70
C GLN A 99 7.97 9.77 6.80
N PRO A 100 6.76 9.49 7.31
CA PRO A 100 5.55 9.63 6.50
C PRO A 100 5.28 11.10 6.16
N GLU A 101 4.94 11.37 4.88
CA GLU A 101 4.72 12.73 4.37
C GLU A 101 3.23 13.06 4.20
N ASP A 102 2.34 12.07 4.23
CA ASP A 102 0.89 12.28 4.14
C ASP A 102 0.14 11.69 5.35
N ALA A 103 -1.10 12.13 5.55
CA ALA A 103 -1.95 11.70 6.67
C ALA A 103 -2.20 10.18 6.69
N TYR A 104 -2.26 9.54 5.51
CA TYR A 104 -2.40 8.09 5.41
C TYR A 104 -1.13 7.38 5.88
N GLY A 105 0.04 7.75 5.36
CA GLY A 105 1.34 7.21 5.80
C GLY A 105 1.56 7.40 7.30
N GLN A 106 1.22 8.59 7.82
CA GLN A 106 1.29 8.89 9.24
C GLN A 106 0.38 7.95 10.06
N SER A 107 -0.87 7.75 9.65
CA SER A 107 -1.77 6.84 10.35
C SER A 107 -1.30 5.39 10.34
N LYS A 108 -0.66 4.94 9.25
CA LYS A 108 -0.07 3.60 9.18
C LYS A 108 1.14 3.48 10.09
N ALA A 109 2.01 4.49 10.16
CA ALA A 109 3.16 4.52 11.05
C ALA A 109 2.75 4.50 12.54
N GLU A 110 1.74 5.29 12.91
CA GLU A 110 1.18 5.30 14.26
C GLU A 110 0.55 3.95 14.63
N ALA A 111 -0.15 3.30 13.68
CA ALA A 111 -0.69 1.95 13.88
C ALA A 111 0.43 0.91 14.08
N GLU A 112 1.50 0.96 13.28
CA GLU A 112 2.66 0.06 13.46
C GLU A 112 3.29 0.22 14.84
N ALA A 113 3.43 1.46 15.34
CA ALA A 113 3.99 1.73 16.67
C ALA A 113 3.14 1.10 17.78
N GLY A 114 1.83 1.37 17.78
CA GLY A 114 0.93 0.81 18.79
C GLY A 114 0.76 -0.71 18.69
N LEU A 115 0.85 -1.30 17.47
CA LEU A 115 0.86 -2.76 17.31
C LEU A 115 2.11 -3.41 17.92
N ARG A 116 3.29 -2.76 17.82
CA ARG A 116 4.52 -3.26 18.46
C ARG A 116 4.40 -3.24 19.99
N GLU A 117 3.80 -2.20 20.56
CA GLU A 117 3.54 -2.12 22.00
C GLU A 117 2.61 -3.27 22.45
N ILE A 118 1.48 -3.48 21.77
CA ILE A 118 0.56 -4.57 22.09
C ILE A 118 1.24 -5.95 21.94
N ALA A 119 2.02 -6.16 20.87
CA ALA A 119 2.74 -7.41 20.65
C ALA A 119 3.76 -7.68 21.77
N GLN A 120 4.50 -6.66 22.17
CA GLN A 120 5.48 -6.76 23.28
C GLN A 120 4.82 -7.08 24.62
N GLU A 121 3.67 -6.44 24.92
CA GLU A 121 2.94 -6.65 26.18
C GLU A 121 2.24 -8.02 26.26
N SER A 122 1.70 -8.49 25.13
CA SER A 122 0.88 -9.72 25.09
C SER A 122 1.63 -10.98 24.70
N GLY A 123 2.83 -10.85 24.10
CA GLY A 123 3.54 -11.97 23.48
C GLY A 123 2.97 -12.43 22.14
N MET A 124 1.98 -11.70 21.57
CA MET A 124 1.44 -11.96 20.25
C MET A 124 2.50 -11.66 19.17
N GLU A 125 2.77 -12.61 18.28
CA GLU A 125 3.68 -12.41 17.15
C GLU A 125 3.14 -11.33 16.20
N LEU A 126 3.97 -10.38 15.78
CA LEU A 126 3.58 -9.31 14.87
C LEU A 126 4.39 -9.39 13.56
N THR A 127 3.69 -9.45 12.44
CA THR A 127 4.31 -9.32 11.12
C THR A 127 3.76 -8.08 10.43
N ILE A 128 4.63 -7.20 9.96
CA ILE A 128 4.26 -5.98 9.24
C ILE A 128 4.71 -6.11 7.79
N ILE A 129 3.79 -5.93 6.85
CA ILE A 129 4.10 -5.91 5.42
C ILE A 129 3.82 -4.50 4.91
N ARG A 130 4.84 -3.84 4.33
CA ARG A 130 4.77 -2.53 3.69
C ARG A 130 4.82 -2.71 2.17
N PRO A 131 3.69 -2.93 1.50
CA PRO A 131 3.68 -3.02 0.05
C PRO A 131 3.98 -1.66 -0.58
N VAL A 132 4.64 -1.70 -1.74
CA VAL A 132 4.74 -0.59 -2.69
C VAL A 132 3.44 -0.45 -3.48
N LEU A 133 3.45 0.17 -4.67
CA LEU A 133 2.25 0.28 -5.50
C LEU A 133 1.78 -1.11 -5.96
N VAL A 134 0.65 -1.56 -5.43
CA VAL A 134 0.03 -2.84 -5.79
C VAL A 134 -0.69 -2.70 -7.12
N TYR A 135 -0.47 -3.66 -8.04
CA TYR A 135 -1.19 -3.75 -9.31
C TYR A 135 -1.78 -5.15 -9.51
N GLY A 136 -2.86 -5.24 -10.27
CA GLY A 136 -3.55 -6.50 -10.53
C GLY A 136 -5.00 -6.28 -10.92
N PRO A 137 -5.83 -7.34 -10.92
CA PRO A 137 -7.26 -7.23 -11.16
C PRO A 137 -7.93 -6.21 -10.22
N GLY A 138 -8.74 -5.32 -10.79
CA GLY A 138 -9.42 -4.27 -10.02
C GLY A 138 -8.57 -3.05 -9.65
N VAL A 139 -7.34 -2.93 -10.14
CA VAL A 139 -6.48 -1.76 -9.88
C VAL A 139 -7.18 -0.44 -10.25
N LYS A 140 -6.97 0.58 -9.42
CA LYS A 140 -7.59 1.91 -9.53
C LYS A 140 -6.53 3.00 -9.79
N GLY A 141 -6.97 4.24 -9.80
CA GLY A 141 -6.10 5.42 -9.82
C GLY A 141 -5.22 5.56 -11.07
N ASN A 142 -3.99 5.98 -10.86
CA ASN A 142 -3.05 6.31 -11.96
C ASN A 142 -2.68 5.09 -12.81
N PHE A 143 -2.54 3.91 -12.20
CA PHE A 143 -2.22 2.69 -12.93
C PHE A 143 -3.34 2.32 -13.92
N LEU A 144 -4.59 2.37 -13.48
CA LEU A 144 -5.75 2.17 -14.38
C LEU A 144 -5.80 3.21 -15.49
N SER A 145 -5.44 4.46 -15.20
CA SER A 145 -5.39 5.51 -16.21
C SER A 145 -4.32 5.22 -17.27
N MET A 146 -3.14 4.76 -16.87
CA MET A 146 -2.08 4.33 -17.80
C MET A 146 -2.51 3.17 -18.68
N LEU A 147 -3.15 2.14 -18.10
CA LEU A 147 -3.75 1.03 -18.86
C LEU A 147 -4.75 1.52 -19.91
N ARG A 148 -5.65 2.43 -19.52
CA ARG A 148 -6.68 2.98 -20.41
C ARG A 148 -6.06 3.81 -21.56
N TRP A 149 -5.04 4.61 -21.27
CA TRP A 149 -4.37 5.43 -22.28
C TRP A 149 -3.64 4.56 -23.31
N VAL A 150 -2.90 3.56 -22.87
CA VAL A 150 -2.22 2.62 -23.77
C VAL A 150 -3.24 1.86 -24.60
N ARG A 151 -4.29 1.31 -23.97
CA ARG A 151 -5.36 0.57 -24.69
C ARG A 151 -6.08 1.41 -25.74
N ARG A 152 -6.20 2.73 -25.53
CA ARG A 152 -6.80 3.67 -26.50
C ARG A 152 -5.84 4.11 -27.60
N GLY A 153 -4.58 3.68 -27.55
CA GLY A 153 -3.56 4.11 -28.50
C GLY A 153 -3.25 5.62 -28.47
N VAL A 154 -3.58 6.31 -27.36
CA VAL A 154 -3.35 7.74 -27.20
C VAL A 154 -1.84 8.00 -27.20
N PRO A 155 -1.33 8.95 -28.02
CA PRO A 155 0.06 9.37 -27.94
C PRO A 155 0.33 10.04 -26.59
N LEU A 156 1.35 9.53 -25.87
CA LEU A 156 1.69 10.02 -24.53
C LEU A 156 3.06 10.73 -24.57
N PRO A 157 3.16 11.97 -24.10
CA PRO A 157 4.41 12.72 -24.11
C PRO A 157 5.38 12.29 -22.99
N LEU A 158 5.46 10.99 -22.69
CA LEU A 158 6.19 10.42 -21.56
C LEU A 158 7.40 9.56 -22.00
N GLY A 159 7.76 9.59 -23.29
CA GLY A 159 8.82 8.75 -23.82
C GLY A 159 10.22 9.07 -23.28
N ALA A 160 10.47 10.32 -22.86
CA ALA A 160 11.73 10.72 -22.25
C ALA A 160 11.78 10.56 -20.72
N VAL A 161 10.69 10.09 -20.08
CA VAL A 161 10.65 9.87 -18.63
C VAL A 161 11.27 8.50 -18.31
N THR A 162 12.59 8.44 -18.35
CA THR A 162 13.40 7.22 -18.20
C THR A 162 14.29 7.23 -16.95
N GLY A 163 14.46 8.40 -16.32
CA GLY A 163 15.36 8.59 -15.17
C GLY A 163 14.73 8.24 -13.82
N ASN A 164 13.40 8.27 -13.70
CA ASN A 164 12.71 7.89 -12.47
C ASN A 164 12.65 6.37 -12.31
N ARG A 165 12.47 5.92 -11.07
CA ARG A 165 12.31 4.50 -10.73
C ARG A 165 11.06 4.33 -9.85
N ARG A 166 10.37 3.24 -10.07
CA ARG A 166 9.13 2.94 -9.37
C ARG A 166 9.02 1.46 -9.12
N SER A 167 9.01 1.10 -7.84
CA SER A 167 8.77 -0.27 -7.40
C SER A 167 7.28 -0.58 -7.47
N LEU A 168 6.97 -1.79 -7.88
CA LEU A 168 5.62 -2.31 -8.02
C LEU A 168 5.55 -3.69 -7.36
N VAL A 169 4.37 -4.11 -6.96
CA VAL A 169 4.11 -5.49 -6.52
C VAL A 169 2.82 -6.00 -7.13
N ALA A 170 2.87 -7.17 -7.76
CA ALA A 170 1.67 -7.84 -8.25
C ALA A 170 0.80 -8.26 -7.06
N LEU A 171 -0.52 -8.16 -7.22
CA LEU A 171 -1.46 -8.59 -6.18
C LEU A 171 -1.23 -10.05 -5.77
N ASP A 172 -1.01 -10.93 -6.74
CA ASP A 172 -0.79 -12.36 -6.49
C ASP A 172 0.51 -12.61 -5.71
N ASN A 173 1.59 -11.86 -6.01
CA ASN A 173 2.85 -11.95 -5.26
C ASN A 173 2.70 -11.42 -3.83
N LEU A 174 1.92 -10.34 -3.65
CA LEU A 174 1.60 -9.83 -2.32
C LEU A 174 0.78 -10.84 -1.51
N VAL A 175 -0.22 -11.48 -2.13
CA VAL A 175 -1.03 -12.52 -1.49
C VAL A 175 -0.17 -13.72 -1.11
N ASP A 176 0.73 -14.17 -1.98
CA ASP A 176 1.66 -15.27 -1.70
C ASP A 176 2.58 -14.95 -0.51
N LEU A 177 3.13 -13.72 -0.46
CA LEU A 177 3.91 -13.26 0.69
C LEU A 177 3.07 -13.26 1.98
N ILE A 178 1.83 -12.76 1.94
CA ILE A 178 0.93 -12.78 3.10
C ILE A 178 0.70 -14.22 3.56
N CYS A 179 0.37 -15.13 2.64
CA CYS A 179 0.16 -16.55 2.97
C CYS A 179 1.41 -17.18 3.57
N THR A 180 2.59 -16.89 3.02
CA THR A 180 3.86 -17.34 3.59
C THR A 180 4.07 -16.81 5.01
N CYS A 181 3.79 -15.53 5.26
CA CYS A 181 3.93 -14.91 6.58
C CYS A 181 2.96 -15.46 7.63
N ILE A 182 1.87 -16.13 7.24
CA ILE A 182 0.93 -16.74 8.19
C ILE A 182 1.62 -17.78 9.07
N ASP A 183 2.42 -18.67 8.48
CA ASP A 183 2.97 -19.82 9.20
C ASP A 183 4.51 -19.84 9.28
N HIS A 184 5.19 -19.05 8.44
CA HIS A 184 6.66 -19.10 8.41
C HIS A 184 7.26 -18.55 9.71
N PRO A 185 8.17 -19.29 10.38
CA PRO A 185 8.71 -18.87 11.68
C PRO A 185 9.57 -17.59 11.58
N ALA A 186 10.26 -17.36 10.47
CA ALA A 186 11.07 -16.15 10.26
C ALA A 186 10.23 -14.88 10.03
N ALA A 187 8.89 -14.97 10.01
CA ALA A 187 8.02 -13.81 9.88
C ALA A 187 7.66 -13.17 11.23
N ASP A 188 7.99 -13.84 12.34
CA ASP A 188 7.72 -13.35 13.69
C ASP A 188 8.51 -12.06 13.98
N ASN A 189 7.78 -11.04 14.40
CA ASN A 189 8.30 -9.70 14.75
C ASN A 189 9.15 -9.05 13.66
N GLN A 190 8.80 -9.33 12.38
CA GLN A 190 9.50 -8.79 11.22
C GLN A 190 8.70 -7.73 10.47
N VAL A 191 9.44 -6.85 9.77
CA VAL A 191 8.91 -5.90 8.81
C VAL A 191 9.41 -6.26 7.43
N PHE A 192 8.52 -6.36 6.45
CA PHE A 192 8.85 -6.66 5.06
C PHE A 192 8.45 -5.49 4.14
N LEU A 193 9.37 -5.02 3.30
CA LEU A 193 9.02 -4.23 2.12
C LEU A 193 8.69 -5.19 0.98
N ALA A 194 7.46 -5.09 0.43
CA ALA A 194 7.00 -6.00 -0.61
C ALA A 194 7.05 -5.33 -1.98
N SER A 195 7.88 -5.87 -2.89
CA SER A 195 7.99 -5.47 -4.29
C SER A 195 8.36 -6.66 -5.17
N ASP A 196 8.13 -6.55 -6.48
CA ASP A 196 8.50 -7.61 -7.46
C ASP A 196 10.01 -7.62 -7.78
N GLY A 197 10.81 -6.74 -7.14
CA GLY A 197 12.26 -6.69 -7.33
C GLY A 197 12.71 -6.00 -8.63
N GLU A 198 11.81 -5.50 -9.45
CA GLU A 198 12.13 -4.73 -10.67
C GLU A 198 11.56 -3.31 -10.58
N ASP A 199 12.45 -2.32 -10.61
CA ASP A 199 12.06 -0.91 -10.63
C ASP A 199 11.95 -0.38 -12.05
N LEU A 200 10.79 0.15 -12.41
CA LEU A 200 10.51 0.64 -13.75
C LEU A 200 10.42 2.16 -13.80
N SER A 201 10.99 2.75 -14.86
CA SER A 201 10.67 4.14 -15.20
C SER A 201 9.23 4.26 -15.71
N THR A 202 8.69 5.47 -15.70
CA THR A 202 7.34 5.71 -16.26
C THR A 202 7.25 5.27 -17.73
N ALA A 203 8.27 5.59 -18.53
CA ALA A 203 8.33 5.13 -19.93
C ALA A 203 8.45 3.59 -20.02
N GLY A 204 9.26 2.98 -19.16
CA GLY A 204 9.43 1.53 -19.07
C GLY A 204 8.12 0.83 -18.72
N LEU A 205 7.42 1.32 -17.70
CA LEU A 205 6.12 0.79 -17.28
C LEU A 205 5.07 0.86 -18.40
N LEU A 206 4.96 2.00 -19.09
CA LEU A 206 4.03 2.15 -20.22
C LEU A 206 4.34 1.19 -21.38
N LYS A 207 5.64 0.97 -21.67
CA LYS A 207 6.06 -0.03 -22.67
C LYS A 207 5.65 -1.45 -22.24
N ARG A 208 5.88 -1.82 -20.98
CA ARG A 208 5.46 -3.14 -20.44
C ARG A 208 3.94 -3.33 -20.53
N ILE A 209 3.17 -2.30 -20.15
CA ILE A 209 1.70 -2.31 -20.31
C ILE A 209 1.33 -2.54 -21.78
N GLY A 210 2.00 -1.88 -22.70
CA GLY A 210 1.76 -2.05 -24.14
C GLY A 210 2.00 -3.48 -24.60
N VAL A 211 3.10 -4.09 -24.19
CA VAL A 211 3.41 -5.50 -24.49
C VAL A 211 2.33 -6.43 -23.93
N ALA A 212 1.95 -6.24 -22.65
CA ALA A 212 0.92 -7.07 -22.02
C ALA A 212 -0.48 -6.94 -22.66
N LEU A 213 -0.80 -5.78 -23.25
CA LEU A 213 -2.05 -5.54 -23.96
C LEU A 213 -2.01 -5.95 -25.43
N GLY A 214 -0.87 -6.43 -25.94
CA GLY A 214 -0.68 -6.69 -27.38
C GLY A 214 -0.73 -5.42 -28.26
N GLN A 215 -0.59 -4.24 -27.66
CA GLN A 215 -0.69 -2.95 -28.35
C GLN A 215 0.45 -2.03 -27.90
N PRO A 216 1.42 -1.72 -28.77
CA PRO A 216 2.57 -0.88 -28.42
C PRO A 216 2.14 0.50 -27.90
N ALA A 217 2.71 0.93 -26.76
CA ALA A 217 2.47 2.25 -26.23
C ALA A 217 3.10 3.32 -27.17
N ARG A 218 2.32 4.30 -27.58
CA ARG A 218 2.77 5.42 -28.43
C ARG A 218 3.39 6.49 -27.55
N LEU A 219 4.71 6.42 -27.34
CA LEU A 219 5.43 7.32 -26.47
C LEU A 219 6.18 8.38 -27.29
N ILE A 220 5.83 9.65 -27.09
CA ILE A 220 6.52 10.80 -27.68
C ILE A 220 7.61 11.25 -26.71
N PRO A 221 8.90 11.38 -27.13
CA PRO A 221 10.00 11.76 -26.26
C PRO A 221 10.03 13.29 -26.04
N VAL A 222 9.15 13.79 -25.17
CA VAL A 222 9.15 15.19 -24.74
C VAL A 222 10.10 15.35 -23.55
N PRO A 223 11.03 16.32 -23.57
CA PRO A 223 11.94 16.57 -22.46
C PRO A 223 11.20 16.79 -21.13
N VAL A 224 11.70 16.15 -20.07
CA VAL A 224 11.07 16.19 -18.72
C VAL A 224 10.90 17.63 -18.22
N ALA A 225 11.85 18.51 -18.50
CA ALA A 225 11.77 19.93 -18.12
C ALA A 225 10.55 20.65 -18.76
N LEU A 226 10.23 20.33 -20.02
CA LEU A 226 9.06 20.90 -20.70
C LEU A 226 7.76 20.34 -20.14
N LEU A 227 7.73 19.07 -19.78
CA LEU A 227 6.57 18.46 -19.12
C LEU A 227 6.34 19.08 -17.73
N ALA A 228 7.38 19.27 -16.94
CA ALA A 228 7.32 19.92 -15.65
C ALA A 228 6.83 21.36 -15.75
N LEU A 229 7.36 22.14 -16.72
CA LEU A 229 6.92 23.51 -16.98
C LEU A 229 5.44 23.55 -17.39
N GLY A 230 5.03 22.73 -18.35
CA GLY A 230 3.63 22.66 -18.80
C GLY A 230 2.67 22.28 -17.66
N ALA A 231 3.03 21.29 -16.82
CA ALA A 231 2.25 20.91 -15.67
C ALA A 231 2.15 22.04 -14.62
N ARG A 232 3.21 22.82 -14.46
CA ARG A 232 3.22 24.00 -13.58
C ARG A 232 2.26 25.08 -14.07
N VAL A 233 2.29 25.40 -15.37
CA VAL A 233 1.41 26.39 -15.99
C VAL A 233 -0.06 25.96 -15.91
N LEU A 234 -0.34 24.66 -16.12
CA LEU A 234 -1.69 24.09 -16.07
C LEU A 234 -2.20 23.78 -14.64
N GLY A 235 -1.46 24.13 -13.59
CA GLY A 235 -1.85 23.86 -12.20
C GLY A 235 -1.86 22.35 -11.83
N ARG A 236 -1.21 21.49 -12.65
CA ARG A 236 -1.20 20.01 -12.46
C ARG A 236 0.11 19.49 -11.87
N ARG A 237 0.71 20.23 -10.93
CA ARG A 237 1.99 19.87 -10.31
C ARG A 237 1.99 18.49 -9.65
N THR A 238 0.92 18.14 -8.95
CA THR A 238 0.79 16.82 -8.29
C THR A 238 0.76 15.66 -9.27
N VAL A 239 0.19 15.85 -10.46
CA VAL A 239 0.20 14.83 -11.52
C VAL A 239 1.62 14.67 -12.08
N ALA A 240 2.32 15.78 -12.29
CA ALA A 240 3.71 15.76 -12.75
C ALA A 240 4.63 15.06 -11.74
N GLN A 241 4.57 15.42 -10.47
CA GLN A 241 5.35 14.75 -9.40
C GLN A 241 5.13 13.24 -9.34
N ARG A 242 3.93 12.78 -9.70
CA ARG A 242 3.62 11.35 -9.73
C ARG A 242 4.03 10.62 -11.00
N LEU A 243 4.38 11.32 -12.04
CA LEU A 243 4.71 10.72 -13.34
C LEU A 243 6.16 10.95 -13.77
N LEU A 244 6.77 12.05 -13.35
CA LEU A 244 8.15 12.47 -13.68
C LEU A 244 9.13 12.07 -12.59
#